data_432aa8da037911d294e16437d955b516
#
_entry.id   432aa8da037911d294e16437d955b516
#
_cell.length_a   1.000
_cell.length_b   1.000
_cell.length_c   1.000
_cell.angle_alpha   90.00
_cell.angle_beta   90.00
_cell.angle_gamma   90.00
#
_symmetry.space_group_name_H-M   'P 1'
#
loop_
_entity.id
_entity.type
_entity.pdbx_description
1 polymer ?
#
loop_
_entity_poly.entity_id
_entity_poly.type
_entity_poly.pdbx_seq_one_letter_code
_entity_poly.pdbx_strand_id
1 'polypeptide(L)'
;MNKENKYKELLLQAEALVRGESDFIARMSNIAALLHREMGFWWTGFYRVQDRELVLGPFQGPVACLRIPFGRGVCGTAWKEGKTLVVPDVEQFPGHIACSSESRSEIVVPVYRQSVVVAVLDIDSRELGTFDTVDKEYLELFAALAYGPSREIWFAAGCFWGAQKFFKKVPGVDFTEVGFANGNTQNPTYKEVYTDTTGHAECVHVRYNPDSVSLEHLADLFFKIIDPLSLNRQGEDEGTRYRTGIYFNAESDYPALKAVYDKVASGLNAPLAVELMPLECFYSADEYHQNYLDKNPGGYCHLSPAIFDLAK
;
A
#
# COMPACT_ATOMS: atom_id res chain seq x y z
N MET A 1 -3.93 -5.20 -36.28
CA MET A 1 -3.04 -4.82 -35.16
C MET A 1 -2.57 -6.11 -34.51
N ASN A 2 -1.28 -6.26 -34.18
CA ASN A 2 -0.85 -7.44 -33.42
C ASN A 2 -1.28 -7.30 -31.95
N LYS A 3 -1.33 -8.41 -31.19
CA LYS A 3 -1.77 -8.47 -29.79
C LYS A 3 -1.00 -7.48 -28.91
N GLU A 4 0.32 -7.43 -29.06
CA GLU A 4 1.20 -6.55 -28.28
C GLU A 4 0.90 -5.06 -28.49
N ASN A 5 0.75 -4.60 -29.71
CA ASN A 5 0.41 -3.21 -30.00
C ASN A 5 -0.97 -2.83 -29.44
N LYS A 6 -1.91 -3.77 -29.47
CA LYS A 6 -3.24 -3.58 -28.85
C LYS A 6 -3.13 -3.36 -27.35
N TYR A 7 -2.35 -4.18 -26.66
CA TYR A 7 -2.09 -4.00 -25.24
C TYR A 7 -1.42 -2.66 -24.92
N LYS A 8 -0.41 -2.23 -25.71
CA LYS A 8 0.25 -0.92 -25.52
C LYS A 8 -0.75 0.24 -25.58
N GLU A 9 -1.64 0.24 -26.56
CA GLU A 9 -2.67 1.27 -26.66
C GLU A 9 -3.67 1.23 -25.49
N LEU A 10 -4.09 0.03 -25.11
CA LEU A 10 -5.01 -0.15 -23.99
C LEU A 10 -4.40 0.24 -22.65
N LEU A 11 -3.10 0.00 -22.46
CA LEU A 11 -2.40 0.38 -21.23
C LEU A 11 -2.42 1.92 -21.06
N LEU A 12 -2.13 2.68 -22.12
CA LEU A 12 -2.23 4.14 -22.11
C LEU A 12 -3.65 4.63 -21.80
N GLN A 13 -4.68 3.94 -22.32
CA GLN A 13 -6.08 4.26 -22.01
C GLN A 13 -6.38 3.95 -20.54
N ALA A 14 -5.94 2.80 -20.02
CA ALA A 14 -6.13 2.43 -18.63
C ALA A 14 -5.46 3.42 -17.68
N GLU A 15 -4.22 3.82 -17.94
CA GLU A 15 -3.51 4.84 -17.16
C GLU A 15 -4.28 6.17 -17.12
N ALA A 16 -4.83 6.60 -18.25
CA ALA A 16 -5.64 7.81 -18.32
C ALA A 16 -6.95 7.69 -17.54
N LEU A 17 -7.62 6.53 -17.62
CA LEU A 17 -8.89 6.26 -16.92
C LEU A 17 -8.76 6.22 -15.41
N VAL A 18 -7.63 5.74 -14.89
CA VAL A 18 -7.42 5.59 -13.45
C VAL A 18 -6.61 6.71 -12.83
N ARG A 19 -6.18 7.70 -13.62
CA ARG A 19 -5.39 8.83 -13.13
C ARG A 19 -6.19 9.66 -12.13
N GLY A 20 -5.62 9.86 -10.93
CA GLY A 20 -6.24 10.63 -9.86
C GLY A 20 -7.38 9.91 -9.12
N GLU A 21 -7.71 8.66 -9.50
CA GLU A 21 -8.69 7.86 -8.77
C GLU A 21 -8.00 7.10 -7.63
N SER A 22 -8.45 7.31 -6.41
CA SER A 22 -7.91 6.65 -5.20
C SER A 22 -8.67 5.37 -4.81
N ASP A 23 -9.94 5.25 -5.21
CA ASP A 23 -10.74 4.06 -4.92
C ASP A 23 -10.34 2.90 -5.82
N PHE A 24 -9.73 1.86 -5.23
CA PHE A 24 -9.26 0.72 -5.99
C PHE A 24 -10.39 -0.13 -6.60
N ILE A 25 -11.63 -0.06 -6.07
CA ILE A 25 -12.79 -0.73 -6.67
C ILE A 25 -13.18 -0.02 -7.96
N ALA A 26 -13.19 1.32 -7.97
CA ALA A 26 -13.43 2.10 -9.18
C ALA A 26 -12.36 1.83 -10.25
N ARG A 27 -11.08 1.77 -9.84
CA ARG A 27 -9.96 1.41 -10.73
C ARG A 27 -10.13 0.01 -11.32
N MET A 28 -10.37 -1.01 -10.49
CA MET A 28 -10.63 -2.39 -10.92
C MET A 28 -11.81 -2.48 -11.88
N SER A 29 -12.89 -1.73 -11.61
CA SER A 29 -14.10 -1.73 -12.44
C SER A 29 -13.82 -1.26 -13.87
N ASN A 30 -13.10 -0.14 -13.99
CA ASN A 30 -12.73 0.41 -15.30
C ASN A 30 -11.73 -0.47 -16.05
N ILE A 31 -10.74 -1.03 -15.35
CA ILE A 31 -9.75 -1.95 -15.95
C ILE A 31 -10.43 -3.23 -16.44
N ALA A 32 -11.29 -3.85 -15.61
CA ALA A 32 -12.02 -5.05 -16.02
C ALA A 32 -12.90 -4.79 -17.26
N ALA A 33 -13.64 -3.67 -17.26
CA ALA A 33 -14.49 -3.30 -18.38
C ALA A 33 -13.69 -3.03 -19.66
N LEU A 34 -12.58 -2.31 -19.56
CA LEU A 34 -11.71 -2.01 -20.70
C LEU A 34 -11.10 -3.29 -21.31
N LEU A 35 -10.48 -4.14 -20.50
CA LEU A 35 -9.89 -5.39 -20.94
C LEU A 35 -10.92 -6.33 -21.56
N HIS A 36 -12.06 -6.52 -20.89
CA HIS A 36 -13.14 -7.38 -21.38
C HIS A 36 -13.63 -6.96 -22.76
N ARG A 37 -13.97 -5.67 -22.89
CA ARG A 37 -14.55 -5.12 -24.14
C ARG A 37 -13.53 -5.13 -25.29
N GLU A 38 -12.33 -4.64 -25.03
CA GLU A 38 -11.38 -4.39 -26.10
C GLU A 38 -10.61 -5.67 -26.51
N MET A 39 -10.30 -6.55 -25.57
CA MET A 39 -9.62 -7.82 -25.89
C MET A 39 -10.59 -8.92 -26.31
N GLY A 40 -11.88 -8.78 -25.96
CA GLY A 40 -12.91 -9.76 -26.29
C GLY A 40 -12.82 -11.01 -25.41
N PHE A 41 -12.28 -10.88 -24.20
CA PHE A 41 -12.21 -11.97 -23.24
C PHE A 41 -13.62 -12.43 -22.82
N TRP A 42 -13.78 -13.70 -22.53
CA TRP A 42 -15.09 -14.25 -22.16
C TRP A 42 -15.50 -13.87 -20.74
N TRP A 43 -14.54 -13.87 -19.81
CA TRP A 43 -14.72 -13.37 -18.45
C TRP A 43 -13.47 -12.57 -18.04
N THR A 44 -13.65 -11.48 -17.32
CA THR A 44 -12.56 -10.64 -16.83
C THR A 44 -12.98 -10.02 -15.53
N GLY A 45 -12.26 -10.25 -14.44
CA GLY A 45 -12.63 -9.67 -13.17
C GLY A 45 -11.53 -9.73 -12.13
N PHE A 46 -11.86 -9.22 -10.97
CA PHE A 46 -10.97 -9.21 -9.83
C PHE A 46 -11.58 -9.97 -8.66
N TYR A 47 -10.74 -10.74 -7.98
CA TYR A 47 -11.04 -11.25 -6.66
C TYR A 47 -10.14 -10.57 -5.64
N ARG A 48 -10.72 -10.04 -4.55
CA ARG A 48 -10.02 -9.31 -3.50
C ARG A 48 -9.75 -10.20 -2.32
N VAL A 49 -8.54 -10.09 -1.76
CA VAL A 49 -8.19 -10.78 -0.50
C VAL A 49 -8.98 -10.15 0.66
N GLN A 50 -9.76 -10.96 1.35
CA GLN A 50 -10.43 -10.61 2.60
C GLN A 50 -10.24 -11.76 3.59
N ASP A 51 -9.50 -11.50 4.66
CA ASP A 51 -9.10 -12.51 5.66
C ASP A 51 -8.35 -13.67 5.01
N ARG A 52 -8.99 -14.84 4.92
CA ARG A 52 -8.41 -16.07 4.36
C ARG A 52 -9.08 -16.54 3.06
N GLU A 53 -9.79 -15.66 2.40
CA GLU A 53 -10.51 -15.95 1.16
C GLU A 53 -10.32 -14.84 0.13
N LEU A 54 -10.45 -15.22 -1.13
CA LEU A 54 -10.68 -14.31 -2.22
C LEU A 54 -12.18 -14.07 -2.34
N VAL A 55 -12.61 -12.81 -2.34
CA VAL A 55 -14.00 -12.38 -2.47
C VAL A 55 -14.19 -11.71 -3.81
N LEU A 56 -15.23 -12.09 -4.54
CA LEU A 56 -15.55 -11.52 -5.85
C LEU A 56 -15.61 -9.99 -5.78
N GLY A 57 -14.86 -9.36 -6.65
CA GLY A 57 -14.81 -7.91 -6.88
C GLY A 57 -15.49 -7.50 -8.18
N PRO A 58 -15.10 -6.38 -8.78
CA PRO A 58 -15.61 -5.96 -10.08
C PRO A 58 -15.27 -6.95 -11.18
N PHE A 59 -16.25 -7.27 -12.04
CA PHE A 59 -16.06 -8.19 -13.16
C PHE A 59 -16.99 -7.88 -14.33
N GLN A 60 -16.68 -8.47 -15.47
CA GLN A 60 -17.45 -8.50 -16.69
C GLN A 60 -17.56 -9.95 -17.18
N GLY A 61 -18.75 -10.35 -17.63
CA GLY A 61 -19.03 -11.72 -18.08
C GLY A 61 -20.17 -12.39 -17.30
N PRO A 62 -20.34 -13.71 -17.43
CA PRO A 62 -21.34 -14.47 -16.68
C PRO A 62 -21.05 -14.50 -15.17
N VAL A 63 -22.02 -14.98 -14.38
CA VAL A 63 -21.88 -15.15 -12.93
C VAL A 63 -20.71 -16.04 -12.57
N ALA A 64 -20.09 -15.77 -11.42
CA ALA A 64 -18.87 -16.43 -10.96
C ALA A 64 -18.98 -16.86 -9.48
N CYS A 65 -17.98 -17.58 -8.98
CA CYS A 65 -17.88 -17.97 -7.58
C CYS A 65 -17.79 -16.71 -6.70
N LEU A 66 -18.55 -16.67 -5.59
CA LEU A 66 -18.52 -15.53 -4.68
C LEU A 66 -17.24 -15.49 -3.82
N ARG A 67 -16.72 -16.68 -3.47
CA ARG A 67 -15.55 -16.84 -2.59
C ARG A 67 -14.68 -18.01 -3.04
N ILE A 68 -13.37 -17.84 -2.94
CA ILE A 68 -12.36 -18.85 -3.28
C ILE A 68 -11.38 -18.94 -2.10
N PRO A 69 -11.21 -20.12 -1.46
CA PRO A 69 -10.29 -20.27 -0.35
C PRO A 69 -8.82 -20.15 -0.77
N PHE A 70 -7.96 -19.73 0.16
CA PHE A 70 -6.51 -19.64 -0.05
C PHE A 70 -5.91 -20.95 -0.54
N GLY A 71 -5.14 -20.91 -1.62
CA GLY A 71 -4.49 -22.06 -2.24
C GLY A 71 -5.42 -23.04 -2.96
N ARG A 72 -6.67 -22.66 -3.27
CA ARG A 72 -7.64 -23.50 -3.98
C ARG A 72 -7.98 -22.92 -5.34
N GLY A 73 -8.13 -23.79 -6.34
CA GLY A 73 -8.33 -23.38 -7.72
C GLY A 73 -7.12 -22.62 -8.28
N VAL A 74 -7.25 -22.05 -9.48
CA VAL A 74 -6.17 -21.26 -10.10
C VAL A 74 -5.98 -19.94 -9.35
N CYS A 75 -7.04 -19.19 -9.09
CA CYS A 75 -7.02 -17.92 -8.37
C CYS A 75 -6.40 -18.04 -6.97
N GLY A 76 -6.86 -19.02 -6.14
CA GLY A 76 -6.32 -19.22 -4.81
C GLY A 76 -4.86 -19.69 -4.82
N THR A 77 -4.45 -20.44 -5.85
CA THR A 77 -3.05 -20.88 -6.03
C THR A 77 -2.18 -19.72 -6.46
N ALA A 78 -2.62 -18.88 -7.40
CA ALA A 78 -1.89 -17.66 -7.81
C ALA A 78 -1.66 -16.74 -6.61
N TRP A 79 -2.67 -16.56 -5.75
CA TRP A 79 -2.53 -15.82 -4.50
C TRP A 79 -1.50 -16.43 -3.55
N LYS A 80 -1.56 -17.75 -3.34
CA LYS A 80 -0.63 -18.45 -2.44
C LYS A 80 0.81 -18.40 -2.91
N GLU A 81 1.04 -18.55 -4.21
CA GLU A 81 2.38 -18.57 -4.79
C GLU A 81 2.92 -17.16 -5.07
N GLY A 82 2.03 -16.14 -5.08
CA GLY A 82 2.40 -14.79 -5.49
C GLY A 82 2.96 -14.77 -6.90
N LYS A 83 2.34 -15.48 -7.86
CA LYS A 83 2.84 -15.57 -9.25
C LYS A 83 1.68 -15.61 -10.22
N THR A 84 1.91 -15.04 -11.40
CA THR A 84 1.00 -15.18 -12.53
C THR A 84 0.96 -16.64 -12.99
N LEU A 85 -0.23 -17.20 -13.05
CA LEU A 85 -0.49 -18.54 -13.58
C LEU A 85 -1.16 -18.43 -14.93
N VAL A 86 -0.56 -19.08 -15.94
CA VAL A 86 -1.13 -19.25 -17.28
C VAL A 86 -1.53 -20.70 -17.41
N VAL A 87 -2.82 -20.97 -17.50
CA VAL A 87 -3.39 -22.33 -17.52
C VAL A 87 -4.00 -22.59 -18.90
N PRO A 88 -3.32 -23.37 -19.75
CA PRO A 88 -3.80 -23.63 -21.11
C PRO A 88 -5.03 -24.54 -21.16
N ASP A 89 -5.26 -25.35 -20.14
CA ASP A 89 -6.42 -26.23 -19.99
C ASP A 89 -6.78 -26.35 -18.50
N VAL A 90 -7.89 -25.73 -18.11
CA VAL A 90 -8.34 -25.70 -16.70
C VAL A 90 -8.73 -27.07 -16.16
N GLU A 91 -9.15 -28.00 -17.03
CA GLU A 91 -9.50 -29.36 -16.61
C GLU A 91 -8.27 -30.15 -16.13
N GLN A 92 -7.08 -29.78 -16.61
CA GLN A 92 -5.82 -30.39 -16.20
C GLN A 92 -5.17 -29.72 -14.99
N PHE A 93 -5.73 -28.60 -14.51
CA PHE A 93 -5.18 -27.89 -13.35
C PHE A 93 -5.58 -28.60 -12.03
N PRO A 94 -4.62 -29.05 -11.20
CA PRO A 94 -4.91 -29.77 -9.96
C PRO A 94 -5.76 -28.96 -8.99
N GLY A 95 -6.95 -29.46 -8.65
CA GLY A 95 -7.87 -28.78 -7.72
C GLY A 95 -8.57 -27.58 -8.32
N HIS A 96 -8.69 -27.49 -9.64
CA HIS A 96 -9.49 -26.47 -10.32
C HIS A 96 -10.90 -26.38 -9.71
N ILE A 97 -11.38 -25.14 -9.54
CA ILE A 97 -12.76 -24.85 -9.10
C ILE A 97 -13.52 -24.35 -10.31
N ALA A 98 -14.39 -25.17 -10.86
CA ALA A 98 -15.21 -24.81 -12.00
C ALA A 98 -16.28 -23.79 -11.60
N CYS A 99 -15.99 -22.49 -11.68
CA CYS A 99 -16.98 -21.42 -11.51
C CYS A 99 -17.91 -21.33 -12.73
N SER A 100 -17.47 -21.80 -13.89
CA SER A 100 -18.25 -22.01 -15.10
C SER A 100 -17.79 -23.27 -15.83
N SER A 101 -18.74 -23.99 -16.44
CA SER A 101 -18.44 -25.15 -17.28
C SER A 101 -17.93 -24.76 -18.69
N GLU A 102 -17.93 -23.48 -19.03
CA GLU A 102 -17.52 -23.00 -20.35
C GLU A 102 -16.07 -22.49 -20.37
N SER A 103 -15.46 -22.29 -19.21
CA SER A 103 -14.05 -21.89 -19.10
C SER A 103 -13.14 -23.06 -19.52
N ARG A 104 -12.23 -22.81 -20.48
CA ARG A 104 -11.31 -23.83 -21.01
C ARG A 104 -9.84 -23.45 -20.75
N SER A 105 -9.49 -22.19 -20.77
CA SER A 105 -8.18 -21.71 -20.35
C SER A 105 -8.32 -20.45 -19.50
N GLU A 106 -7.34 -20.20 -18.65
CA GLU A 106 -7.40 -19.15 -17.63
C GLU A 106 -6.01 -18.53 -17.44
N ILE A 107 -5.98 -17.21 -17.19
CA ILE A 107 -4.79 -16.53 -16.69
C ILE A 107 -5.16 -15.76 -15.43
N VAL A 108 -4.40 -15.97 -14.36
CA VAL A 108 -4.57 -15.27 -13.08
C VAL A 108 -3.31 -14.51 -12.73
N VAL A 109 -3.46 -13.21 -12.52
CA VAL A 109 -2.37 -12.28 -12.22
C VAL A 109 -2.54 -11.71 -10.82
N PRO A 110 -1.60 -11.90 -9.89
CA PRO A 110 -1.65 -11.28 -8.58
C PRO A 110 -1.56 -9.76 -8.66
N VAL A 111 -2.43 -9.08 -7.92
CA VAL A 111 -2.38 -7.64 -7.68
C VAL A 111 -1.67 -7.41 -6.37
N TYR A 112 -0.57 -6.71 -6.42
CA TYR A 112 0.24 -6.46 -5.26
C TYR A 112 -0.04 -5.08 -4.64
N ARG A 113 -0.01 -5.09 -3.33
CA ARG A 113 0.24 -3.93 -2.50
C ARG A 113 1.58 -4.15 -1.84
N GLN A 114 2.63 -3.48 -2.34
CA GLN A 114 4.03 -3.80 -2.01
C GLN A 114 4.34 -5.28 -2.29
N SER A 115 4.77 -6.02 -1.26
CA SER A 115 5.08 -7.46 -1.37
C SER A 115 3.92 -8.38 -1.01
N VAL A 116 2.73 -7.83 -0.72
CA VAL A 116 1.55 -8.60 -0.31
C VAL A 116 0.53 -8.63 -1.44
N VAL A 117 0.04 -9.81 -1.78
CA VAL A 117 -1.06 -9.96 -2.73
C VAL A 117 -2.36 -9.52 -2.05
N VAL A 118 -3.04 -8.52 -2.62
CA VAL A 118 -4.30 -7.94 -2.10
C VAL A 118 -5.51 -8.27 -2.97
N ALA A 119 -5.26 -8.69 -4.21
CA ALA A 119 -6.28 -9.17 -5.13
C ALA A 119 -5.63 -10.06 -6.19
N VAL A 120 -6.44 -10.65 -7.04
CA VAL A 120 -6.00 -11.26 -8.30
C VAL A 120 -6.86 -10.71 -9.44
N LEU A 121 -6.25 -10.45 -10.59
CA LEU A 121 -6.94 -10.26 -11.87
C LEU A 121 -7.07 -11.63 -12.51
N ASP A 122 -8.30 -12.03 -12.77
CA ASP A 122 -8.67 -13.32 -13.31
C ASP A 122 -9.33 -13.13 -14.68
N ILE A 123 -8.87 -13.89 -15.67
CA ILE A 123 -9.40 -13.83 -17.04
C ILE A 123 -9.55 -15.23 -17.60
N ASP A 124 -10.78 -15.54 -18.00
CA ASP A 124 -11.12 -16.83 -18.61
C ASP A 124 -11.38 -16.73 -20.12
N SER A 125 -11.14 -17.85 -20.78
CA SER A 125 -11.49 -18.06 -22.19
C SER A 125 -12.23 -19.37 -22.39
N ARG A 126 -13.10 -19.41 -23.40
CA ARG A 126 -13.77 -20.61 -23.90
C ARG A 126 -12.87 -21.49 -24.78
N GLU A 127 -11.73 -20.96 -25.18
CA GLU A 127 -10.78 -21.66 -26.04
C GLU A 127 -9.61 -22.18 -25.20
N LEU A 128 -9.05 -23.33 -25.60
CA LEU A 128 -7.82 -23.84 -25.00
C LEU A 128 -6.63 -22.99 -25.40
N GLY A 129 -5.67 -22.80 -24.50
CA GLY A 129 -4.38 -22.18 -24.79
C GLY A 129 -4.47 -20.73 -25.28
N THR A 130 -5.48 -19.98 -24.86
CA THR A 130 -5.70 -18.59 -25.33
C THR A 130 -4.56 -17.66 -24.91
N PHE A 131 -4.02 -17.86 -23.71
CA PHE A 131 -3.08 -16.95 -23.08
C PHE A 131 -1.63 -17.39 -23.31
N ASP A 132 -0.76 -16.41 -23.60
CA ASP A 132 0.66 -16.60 -23.85
C ASP A 132 1.53 -15.64 -22.99
N THR A 133 2.83 -15.57 -23.29
CA THR A 133 3.76 -14.71 -22.57
C THR A 133 3.47 -13.22 -22.75
N VAL A 134 2.90 -12.81 -23.89
CA VAL A 134 2.50 -11.40 -24.12
C VAL A 134 1.33 -11.03 -23.22
N ASP A 135 0.33 -11.91 -23.09
CA ASP A 135 -0.78 -11.69 -22.16
C ASP A 135 -0.28 -11.53 -20.72
N LYS A 136 0.59 -12.44 -20.28
CA LYS A 136 1.18 -12.38 -18.96
C LYS A 136 1.87 -11.05 -18.71
N GLU A 137 2.77 -10.64 -19.60
CA GLU A 137 3.57 -9.42 -19.44
C GLU A 137 2.72 -8.16 -19.33
N TYR A 138 1.72 -8.02 -20.20
CA TYR A 138 0.85 -6.83 -20.19
C TYR A 138 -0.19 -6.87 -19.08
N LEU A 139 -0.78 -8.02 -18.79
CA LEU A 139 -1.77 -8.12 -17.71
C LEU A 139 -1.17 -7.89 -16.33
N GLU A 140 0.13 -8.18 -16.13
CA GLU A 140 0.87 -7.78 -14.93
C GLU A 140 0.93 -6.24 -14.79
N LEU A 141 1.09 -5.49 -15.90
CA LEU A 141 1.04 -4.02 -15.88
C LEU A 141 -0.38 -3.51 -15.55
N PHE A 142 -1.44 -4.10 -16.14
CA PHE A 142 -2.82 -3.76 -15.79
C PHE A 142 -3.16 -4.08 -14.34
N ALA A 143 -2.67 -5.19 -13.81
CA ALA A 143 -2.83 -5.55 -12.40
C ALA A 143 -2.16 -4.53 -11.47
N ALA A 144 -0.98 -4.02 -11.83
CA ALA A 144 -0.31 -2.95 -11.09
C ALA A 144 -1.13 -1.64 -11.09
N LEU A 145 -1.74 -1.28 -12.23
CA LEU A 145 -2.61 -0.11 -12.33
C LEU A 145 -3.88 -0.23 -11.46
N ALA A 146 -4.37 -1.45 -11.22
CA ALA A 146 -5.59 -1.66 -10.46
C ALA A 146 -5.49 -1.18 -9.02
N TYR A 147 -4.30 -1.22 -8.43
CA TYR A 147 -4.07 -0.70 -7.08
C TYR A 147 -3.63 0.77 -7.05
N GLY A 148 -2.92 1.22 -8.08
CA GLY A 148 -2.41 2.59 -8.21
C GLY A 148 -0.97 2.76 -7.71
N PRO A 149 -0.38 3.94 -7.95
CA PRO A 149 0.94 4.25 -7.48
C PRO A 149 0.96 4.30 -5.96
N SER A 150 2.05 3.84 -5.37
CA SER A 150 2.27 3.88 -3.93
C SER A 150 3.65 4.43 -3.64
N ARG A 151 3.74 5.37 -2.69
CA ARG A 151 5.00 5.93 -2.18
C ARG A 151 5.07 5.76 -0.67
N GLU A 152 6.27 5.90 -0.12
CA GLU A 152 6.54 5.64 1.28
C GLU A 152 7.30 6.81 1.91
N ILE A 153 7.01 7.06 3.19
CA ILE A 153 7.70 8.04 4.01
C ILE A 153 7.66 7.57 5.47
N TRP A 154 8.64 7.94 6.26
CA TRP A 154 8.73 7.59 7.68
C TRP A 154 8.76 8.84 8.54
N PHE A 155 7.87 8.90 9.51
CA PHE A 155 7.73 10.04 10.43
C PHE A 155 8.03 9.61 11.88
N ALA A 156 9.10 10.12 12.44
CA ALA A 156 9.37 10.07 13.87
C ALA A 156 8.73 11.30 14.52
N ALA A 157 7.67 11.10 15.30
CA ALA A 157 6.79 12.16 15.81
C ALA A 157 6.57 12.05 17.33
N GLY A 158 7.58 11.65 18.09
CA GLY A 158 7.43 11.25 19.48
C GLY A 158 6.81 9.85 19.58
N CYS A 159 5.92 9.63 20.55
CA CYS A 159 5.25 8.34 20.69
C CYS A 159 4.47 7.95 19.44
N PHE A 160 4.82 6.82 18.85
CA PHE A 160 4.29 6.37 17.56
C PHE A 160 2.81 5.93 17.57
N TRP A 161 2.19 5.69 18.73
CA TRP A 161 0.77 5.29 18.81
C TRP A 161 -0.17 6.41 18.33
N GLY A 162 0.07 7.64 18.79
CA GLY A 162 -0.69 8.82 18.38
C GLY A 162 -0.45 9.15 16.90
N ALA A 163 0.80 9.13 16.48
CA ALA A 163 1.19 9.41 15.11
C ALA A 163 0.61 8.38 14.12
N GLN A 164 0.63 7.08 14.44
CA GLN A 164 0.00 6.06 13.61
C GLN A 164 -1.51 6.31 13.45
N LYS A 165 -2.22 6.54 14.55
CA LYS A 165 -3.66 6.82 14.51
C LYS A 165 -3.98 8.07 13.71
N PHE A 166 -3.11 9.08 13.75
CA PHE A 166 -3.26 10.30 12.98
C PHE A 166 -3.11 10.05 11.48
N PHE A 167 -1.96 9.53 11.05
CA PHE A 167 -1.69 9.32 9.61
C PHE A 167 -2.63 8.30 8.98
N LYS A 168 -3.06 7.28 9.71
CA LYS A 168 -4.06 6.30 9.25
C LYS A 168 -5.38 6.93 8.83
N LYS A 169 -5.73 8.12 9.34
CA LYS A 169 -6.96 8.84 9.01
C LYS A 169 -6.84 9.77 7.81
N VAL A 170 -5.61 10.04 7.34
CA VAL A 170 -5.38 10.96 6.23
C VAL A 170 -5.87 10.30 4.92
N PRO A 171 -6.81 10.93 4.19
CA PRO A 171 -7.22 10.42 2.88
C PRO A 171 -6.03 10.27 1.94
N GLY A 172 -5.92 9.14 1.29
CA GLY A 172 -4.78 8.81 0.43
C GLY A 172 -3.65 8.06 1.14
N VAL A 173 -3.66 7.96 2.47
CA VAL A 173 -2.81 7.03 3.21
C VAL A 173 -3.49 5.66 3.22
N ASP A 174 -2.81 4.67 2.67
CA ASP A 174 -3.34 3.32 2.50
C ASP A 174 -2.71 2.28 3.44
N PHE A 175 -1.63 2.65 4.14
CA PHE A 175 -1.02 1.79 5.14
C PHE A 175 -0.20 2.59 6.15
N THR A 176 -0.21 2.13 7.40
CA THR A 176 0.68 2.62 8.46
C THR A 176 1.19 1.47 9.30
N GLU A 177 2.46 1.54 9.66
CA GLU A 177 3.13 0.57 10.52
C GLU A 177 4.01 1.32 11.52
N VAL A 178 4.01 0.92 12.79
CA VAL A 178 4.92 1.49 13.77
C VAL A 178 6.16 0.64 13.94
N GLY A 179 7.28 1.30 14.19
CA GLY A 179 8.57 0.64 14.33
C GLY A 179 9.67 1.56 14.81
N PHE A 180 10.89 1.16 14.57
CA PHE A 180 12.10 1.79 15.06
C PHE A 180 13.03 2.13 13.90
N ALA A 181 13.37 3.42 13.74
CA ALA A 181 14.13 3.91 12.61
C ALA A 181 15.49 4.48 13.03
N ASN A 182 16.46 4.40 12.10
CA ASN A 182 17.74 5.09 12.12
C ASN A 182 18.52 4.94 13.44
N GLY A 183 18.62 3.71 13.94
CA GLY A 183 19.41 3.36 15.11
C GLY A 183 20.61 2.48 14.77
N ASN A 184 21.36 2.10 15.78
CA ASN A 184 22.68 1.45 15.66
C ASN A 184 22.62 -0.07 15.88
N THR A 185 21.45 -0.63 16.17
CA THR A 185 21.26 -2.07 16.44
C THR A 185 20.35 -2.71 15.41
N GLN A 186 20.53 -4.02 15.18
CA GLN A 186 19.67 -4.78 14.27
C GLN A 186 18.52 -5.44 15.03
N ASN A 187 17.31 -5.40 14.46
CA ASN A 187 16.10 -6.02 15.00
C ASN A 187 15.90 -5.76 16.52
N PRO A 188 15.90 -4.49 16.96
CA PRO A 188 15.80 -4.18 18.38
C PRO A 188 14.39 -4.54 18.89
N THR A 189 14.32 -5.04 20.13
CA THR A 189 13.07 -5.14 20.86
C THR A 189 12.65 -3.78 21.39
N TYR A 190 11.35 -3.58 21.68
CA TYR A 190 10.86 -2.37 22.33
C TYR A 190 11.60 -2.06 23.64
N LYS A 191 11.90 -3.09 24.46
CA LYS A 191 12.62 -2.92 25.72
C LYS A 191 14.03 -2.37 25.53
N GLU A 192 14.73 -2.79 24.48
CA GLU A 192 16.07 -2.28 24.17
C GLU A 192 15.99 -0.82 23.69
N VAL A 193 15.03 -0.48 22.82
CA VAL A 193 14.83 0.92 22.37
C VAL A 193 14.46 1.82 23.55
N TYR A 194 13.69 1.31 24.51
CA TYR A 194 13.28 2.05 25.70
C TYR A 194 14.46 2.45 26.60
N THR A 195 15.62 1.81 26.47
CA THR A 195 16.84 2.19 27.22
C THR A 195 17.53 3.45 26.69
N ASP A 196 17.14 3.97 25.53
CA ASP A 196 17.79 5.06 24.79
C ASP A 196 19.25 4.78 24.38
N THR A 197 19.69 3.52 24.40
CA THR A 197 21.06 3.14 24.06
C THR A 197 21.21 2.63 22.62
N THR A 198 20.11 2.30 21.96
CA THR A 198 20.08 1.73 20.60
C THR A 198 20.12 2.80 19.50
N GLY A 199 19.92 4.07 19.84
CA GLY A 199 19.86 5.17 18.89
C GLY A 199 18.64 5.17 17.96
N HIS A 200 17.70 4.23 18.10
CA HIS A 200 16.47 4.21 17.30
C HIS A 200 15.47 5.29 17.73
N ALA A 201 14.75 5.85 16.75
CA ALA A 201 13.54 6.65 17.01
C ALA A 201 12.28 5.79 16.86
N GLU A 202 11.29 6.02 17.72
CA GLU A 202 9.92 5.57 17.46
C GLU A 202 9.41 6.24 16.19
N CYS A 203 8.93 5.46 15.23
CA CYS A 203 8.64 5.94 13.90
C CYS A 203 7.40 5.29 13.32
N VAL A 204 6.66 6.04 12.52
CA VAL A 204 5.54 5.54 11.72
C VAL A 204 5.97 5.48 10.27
N HIS A 205 5.99 4.29 9.70
CA HIS A 205 6.05 4.07 8.27
C HIS A 205 4.68 4.37 7.69
N VAL A 206 4.61 5.30 6.77
CA VAL A 206 3.40 5.75 6.08
C VAL A 206 3.54 5.44 4.61
N ARG A 207 2.58 4.69 4.10
CA ARG A 207 2.45 4.48 2.66
C ARG A 207 1.20 5.19 2.16
N TYR A 208 1.34 5.86 1.03
CA TYR A 208 0.30 6.73 0.50
C TYR A 208 0.22 6.65 -1.03
N ASN A 209 -0.96 6.98 -1.56
CA ASN A 209 -1.17 7.17 -2.99
C ASN A 209 -0.85 8.63 -3.35
N PRO A 210 0.22 8.91 -4.13
CA PRO A 210 0.61 10.28 -4.49
C PRO A 210 -0.41 11.01 -5.40
N ASP A 211 -1.32 10.28 -6.04
CA ASP A 211 -2.43 10.88 -6.80
C ASP A 211 -3.54 11.43 -5.89
N SER A 212 -3.57 10.99 -4.62
CA SER A 212 -4.62 11.34 -3.65
C SER A 212 -4.12 12.31 -2.59
N VAL A 213 -2.88 12.18 -2.15
CA VAL A 213 -2.24 13.05 -1.16
C VAL A 213 -0.79 13.30 -1.52
N SER A 214 -0.36 14.56 -1.52
CA SER A 214 1.02 14.90 -1.83
C SER A 214 1.96 14.67 -0.63
N LEU A 215 3.24 14.47 -0.92
CA LEU A 215 4.30 14.33 0.08
C LEU A 215 4.41 15.60 0.93
N GLU A 216 4.31 16.77 0.30
CA GLU A 216 4.33 18.07 0.96
C GLU A 216 3.18 18.21 1.96
N HIS A 217 1.98 17.74 1.60
CA HIS A 217 0.83 17.79 2.51
C HIS A 217 1.04 16.87 3.72
N LEU A 218 1.57 15.66 3.52
CA LEU A 218 1.92 14.75 4.63
C LEU A 218 2.98 15.35 5.55
N ALA A 219 4.00 16.03 4.98
CA ALA A 219 5.01 16.74 5.75
C ALA A 219 4.43 17.96 6.49
N ASP A 220 3.55 18.73 5.87
CA ASP A 220 2.83 19.83 6.55
C ASP A 220 2.00 19.32 7.73
N LEU A 221 1.32 18.17 7.57
CA LEU A 221 0.57 17.51 8.65
C LEU A 221 1.47 17.00 9.78
N PHE A 222 2.64 16.44 9.44
CA PHE A 222 3.64 16.03 10.43
C PHE A 222 4.05 17.20 11.32
N PHE A 223 4.37 18.37 10.76
CA PHE A 223 4.74 19.54 11.53
C PHE A 223 3.60 20.11 12.40
N LYS A 224 2.35 19.77 12.12
CA LYS A 224 1.19 20.18 12.95
C LYS A 224 0.99 19.29 14.18
N ILE A 225 1.56 18.08 14.19
CA ILE A 225 1.36 17.13 15.30
C ILE A 225 2.57 17.04 16.23
N ILE A 226 3.62 17.81 15.98
CA ILE A 226 4.83 17.85 16.80
C ILE A 226 5.13 19.26 17.30
N ASP A 227 5.97 19.37 18.33
CA ASP A 227 6.74 20.59 18.62
C ASP A 227 8.08 20.51 17.90
N PRO A 228 8.28 21.27 16.80
CA PRO A 228 9.48 21.17 15.97
C PRO A 228 10.74 21.77 16.62
N LEU A 229 10.61 22.44 17.77
CA LEU A 229 11.73 23.02 18.51
C LEU A 229 12.17 22.14 19.69
N SER A 230 11.38 21.11 20.04
CA SER A 230 11.64 20.25 21.17
C SER A 230 12.61 19.13 20.81
N LEU A 231 13.80 19.15 21.39
CA LEU A 231 14.83 18.11 21.19
C LEU A 231 14.57 16.90 22.08
N ASN A 232 14.50 15.72 21.48
CA ASN A 232 14.33 14.44 22.16
C ASN A 232 13.12 14.39 23.12
N ARG A 233 12.09 15.14 22.84
CA ARG A 233 10.89 15.21 23.68
C ARG A 233 9.66 15.62 22.88
N GLN A 234 8.51 14.96 23.13
CA GLN A 234 7.21 15.39 22.62
C GLN A 234 6.17 15.25 23.74
N GLY A 235 5.62 16.37 24.19
CA GLY A 235 4.73 16.39 25.36
C GLY A 235 5.45 15.90 26.63
N GLU A 236 4.90 14.88 27.26
CA GLU A 236 5.48 14.24 28.46
C GLU A 236 6.47 13.11 28.12
N ASP A 237 6.57 12.72 26.85
CA ASP A 237 7.47 11.67 26.41
C ASP A 237 8.89 12.24 26.21
N GLU A 238 9.85 11.80 27.02
CA GLU A 238 11.25 12.25 27.02
C GLU A 238 12.21 11.09 26.78
N GLY A 239 13.21 11.33 25.94
CA GLY A 239 14.26 10.37 25.54
C GLY A 239 14.58 10.48 24.06
N THR A 240 15.77 9.96 23.67
CA THR A 240 16.24 10.04 22.26
C THR A 240 15.35 9.26 21.30
N ARG A 241 14.62 8.27 21.78
CA ARG A 241 13.63 7.50 21.03
C ARG A 241 12.41 8.33 20.58
N TYR A 242 12.13 9.44 21.27
CA TYR A 242 11.02 10.36 20.97
C TYR A 242 11.46 11.59 20.17
N ARG A 243 12.71 11.58 19.63
CA ARG A 243 13.16 12.62 18.72
C ARG A 243 12.27 12.68 17.48
N THR A 244 12.22 13.84 16.85
CA THR A 244 11.42 14.05 15.66
C THR A 244 12.25 14.00 14.39
N GLY A 245 11.67 13.43 13.33
CA GLY A 245 12.35 13.31 12.04
C GLY A 245 11.43 12.92 10.90
N ILE A 246 11.86 13.27 9.69
CA ILE A 246 11.29 12.84 8.42
C ILE A 246 12.38 12.03 7.71
N TYR A 247 12.12 10.74 7.47
CA TYR A 247 13.08 9.85 6.82
C TYR A 247 12.50 9.37 5.48
N PHE A 248 13.31 9.38 4.43
CA PHE A 248 12.90 9.05 3.06
C PHE A 248 13.87 8.03 2.43
N ASN A 249 13.35 7.22 1.51
CA ASN A 249 14.13 6.21 0.78
C ASN A 249 14.44 6.63 -0.68
N ALA A 250 13.79 7.67 -1.20
CA ALA A 250 14.03 8.19 -2.52
C ALA A 250 14.62 9.61 -2.45
N GLU A 251 15.83 9.81 -2.98
CA GLU A 251 16.47 11.14 -3.00
C GLU A 251 15.64 12.20 -3.73
N SER A 252 14.79 11.79 -4.68
CA SER A 252 13.84 12.67 -5.38
C SER A 252 12.82 13.34 -4.45
N ASP A 253 12.63 12.82 -3.23
CA ASP A 253 11.70 13.37 -2.24
C ASP A 253 12.30 14.54 -1.46
N TYR A 254 13.62 14.59 -1.35
CA TYR A 254 14.32 15.59 -0.55
C TYR A 254 13.96 17.03 -0.90
N PRO A 255 13.90 17.46 -2.18
CA PRO A 255 13.56 18.85 -2.50
C PRO A 255 12.18 19.29 -1.99
N ALA A 256 11.17 18.41 -2.12
CA ALA A 256 9.81 18.68 -1.65
C ALA A 256 9.75 18.76 -0.11
N LEU A 257 10.36 17.79 0.58
CA LEU A 257 10.47 17.78 2.04
C LEU A 257 11.24 18.98 2.58
N LYS A 258 12.35 19.32 1.93
CA LYS A 258 13.19 20.48 2.30
C LYS A 258 12.42 21.80 2.16
N ALA A 259 11.61 21.96 1.13
CA ALA A 259 10.80 23.15 0.94
C ALA A 259 9.79 23.35 2.10
N VAL A 260 9.14 22.28 2.55
CA VAL A 260 8.23 22.32 3.71
C VAL A 260 9.02 22.61 4.99
N TYR A 261 10.13 21.93 5.19
CA TYR A 261 11.02 22.13 6.35
C TYR A 261 11.47 23.59 6.47
N ASP A 262 11.97 24.18 5.38
CA ASP A 262 12.45 25.56 5.35
C ASP A 262 11.35 26.60 5.58
N LYS A 263 10.15 26.32 5.05
CA LYS A 263 8.97 27.15 5.29
C LYS A 263 8.62 27.19 6.79
N VAL A 264 8.63 26.03 7.47
CA VAL A 264 8.37 25.95 8.91
C VAL A 264 9.47 26.64 9.72
N ALA A 265 10.74 26.37 9.41
CA ALA A 265 11.89 27.01 10.08
C ALA A 265 11.84 28.53 9.96
N SER A 266 11.53 29.05 8.78
CA SER A 266 11.40 30.50 8.53
C SER A 266 10.24 31.10 9.32
N GLY A 267 9.11 30.38 9.44
CA GLY A 267 7.94 30.85 10.19
C GLY A 267 8.19 30.92 11.70
N LEU A 268 9.02 30.03 12.25
CA LEU A 268 9.37 29.99 13.67
C LEU A 268 10.57 30.88 14.01
N ASN A 269 11.30 31.34 13.01
CA ASN A 269 12.53 32.12 13.15
C ASN A 269 13.57 31.50 14.09
N ALA A 270 13.64 30.13 14.07
CA ALA A 270 14.51 29.30 14.90
C ALA A 270 14.93 28.03 14.16
N PRO A 271 16.11 27.45 14.46
CA PRO A 271 16.50 26.14 13.96
C PRO A 271 15.55 25.06 14.50
N LEU A 272 15.15 24.14 13.63
CA LEU A 272 14.29 23.03 14.02
C LEU A 272 15.12 21.92 14.67
N ALA A 273 14.54 21.26 15.67
CA ALA A 273 15.07 20.02 16.27
C ALA A 273 14.58 18.76 15.54
N VAL A 274 14.23 18.89 14.27
CA VAL A 274 13.68 17.84 13.41
C VAL A 274 14.76 17.34 12.47
N GLU A 275 15.00 16.02 12.47
CA GLU A 275 15.88 15.38 11.49
C GLU A 275 15.20 15.35 10.10
N LEU A 276 15.96 15.65 9.04
CA LEU A 276 15.53 15.46 7.65
C LEU A 276 16.65 14.73 6.92
N MET A 277 16.53 13.42 6.77
CA MET A 277 17.61 12.57 6.28
C MET A 277 17.10 11.29 5.62
N PRO A 278 17.95 10.59 4.84
CA PRO A 278 17.63 9.27 4.33
C PRO A 278 17.28 8.27 5.43
N LEU A 279 16.38 7.33 5.11
CA LEU A 279 16.13 6.17 5.94
C LEU A 279 17.33 5.21 5.84
N GLU A 280 17.99 4.94 6.96
CA GLU A 280 19.09 3.99 7.02
C GLU A 280 18.60 2.59 7.38
N CYS A 281 17.65 2.50 8.32
CA CYS A 281 17.01 1.24 8.70
C CYS A 281 15.62 1.50 9.30
N PHE A 282 14.76 0.49 9.18
CA PHE A 282 13.47 0.44 9.87
C PHE A 282 13.17 -1.01 10.29
N TYR A 283 12.79 -1.18 11.55
CA TYR A 283 12.38 -2.46 12.11
C TYR A 283 10.97 -2.33 12.68
N SER A 284 10.06 -3.17 12.21
CA SER A 284 8.68 -3.20 12.70
C SER A 284 8.62 -3.49 14.19
N ALA A 285 7.80 -2.76 14.92
CA ALA A 285 7.51 -3.06 16.32
C ALA A 285 6.56 -4.26 16.43
N ASP A 286 6.58 -4.91 17.60
CA ASP A 286 5.70 -6.06 17.87
C ASP A 286 4.20 -5.73 17.61
N GLU A 287 3.42 -6.77 17.28
CA GLU A 287 1.98 -6.67 17.01
C GLU A 287 1.19 -5.96 18.13
N TYR A 288 1.67 -6.02 19.37
CA TYR A 288 1.09 -5.30 20.50
C TYR A 288 1.02 -3.79 20.25
N HIS A 289 2.04 -3.20 19.58
CA HIS A 289 2.13 -1.77 19.31
C HIS A 289 1.37 -1.35 18.06
N GLN A 290 1.12 -2.29 17.13
CA GLN A 290 0.43 -1.98 15.87
C GLN A 290 -1.05 -1.63 16.14
N ASN A 291 -1.49 -0.47 15.64
CA ASN A 291 -2.86 0.04 15.84
C ASN A 291 -3.29 0.09 17.31
N TYR A 292 -2.35 0.42 18.21
CA TYR A 292 -2.57 0.36 19.66
C TYR A 292 -3.80 1.16 20.11
N LEU A 293 -3.97 2.40 19.65
CA LEU A 293 -5.10 3.26 20.02
C LEU A 293 -6.44 2.87 19.36
N ASP A 294 -6.46 2.00 18.38
CA ASP A 294 -7.68 1.39 17.85
C ASP A 294 -8.10 0.19 18.72
N LYS A 295 -7.12 -0.59 19.17
CA LYS A 295 -7.31 -1.73 20.10
C LYS A 295 -7.62 -1.23 21.53
N ASN A 296 -7.10 -0.06 21.91
CA ASN A 296 -7.19 0.54 23.25
C ASN A 296 -7.66 2.01 23.16
N PRO A 297 -8.96 2.29 22.97
CA PRO A 297 -9.46 3.67 22.76
C PRO A 297 -9.20 4.64 23.92
N GLY A 298 -8.99 4.14 25.13
CA GLY A 298 -8.62 4.91 26.33
C GLY A 298 -7.12 4.90 26.64
N GLY A 299 -6.29 4.37 25.73
CA GLY A 299 -4.84 4.30 25.91
C GLY A 299 -4.17 5.67 25.90
N TYR A 300 -2.93 5.69 26.39
CA TYR A 300 -2.11 6.91 26.39
C TYR A 300 -1.89 7.46 24.98
N CYS A 301 -2.05 8.76 24.81
CA CYS A 301 -1.77 9.50 23.59
C CYS A 301 -1.29 10.90 23.94
N HIS A 302 -0.09 11.28 23.47
CA HIS A 302 0.44 12.64 23.64
C HIS A 302 -0.27 13.68 22.77
N LEU A 303 -0.98 13.25 21.72
CA LEU A 303 -1.75 14.12 20.85
C LEU A 303 -3.14 14.42 21.44
N SER A 304 -3.54 15.68 21.41
CA SER A 304 -4.89 16.06 21.84
C SER A 304 -5.95 15.52 20.88
N PRO A 305 -7.18 15.21 21.36
CA PRO A 305 -8.26 14.71 20.48
C PRO A 305 -8.58 15.62 19.30
N ALA A 306 -8.46 16.94 19.45
CA ALA A 306 -8.74 17.92 18.39
C ALA A 306 -7.77 17.82 17.21
N ILE A 307 -6.55 17.33 17.43
CA ILE A 307 -5.54 17.19 16.38
C ILE A 307 -5.97 16.19 15.31
N PHE A 308 -6.71 15.14 15.68
CA PHE A 308 -7.18 14.14 14.72
C PHE A 308 -8.21 14.67 13.71
N ASP A 309 -8.77 15.87 13.91
CA ASP A 309 -9.63 16.53 12.93
C ASP A 309 -8.84 17.15 11.77
N LEU A 310 -7.55 17.42 11.97
CA LEU A 310 -6.66 17.88 10.89
C LEU A 310 -6.34 16.80 9.84
N ALA A 311 -6.58 15.55 10.17
CA ALA A 311 -6.35 14.41 9.29
C ALA A 311 -7.54 14.10 8.33
N LYS A 312 -8.59 14.92 8.35
CA LYS A 312 -9.82 14.72 7.55
C LYS A 312 -9.77 15.47 6.22
#